data_ef983011dea4f879ceef8dd623082794
#
_entry.id   ef983011dea4f879ceef8dd623082794
#
_cell.length_a   1.000
_cell.length_b   1.000
_cell.length_c   1.000
_cell.angle_alpha   90.00
_cell.angle_beta   90.00
_cell.angle_gamma   90.00
#
_symmetry.space_group_name_H-M   'P 1'
#
loop_
_entity.id
_entity.type
_entity.pdbx_description
1 polymer ?
#
loop_
_entity_poly.entity_id
_entity_poly.type
_entity_poly.pdbx_seq_one_letter_code
_entity_poly.pdbx_strand_id
1 'polypeptide(L)'
;MPRLTFRACLLAGFMAALPGFAIAKSYTIPDPGAIAVVTLPDDWDTTEIAKGVESKSDDETVYVAVEVTELKDVSKAIADSIVWLKSQDVEIDRSTQKQGDITINGMTGVQVKWDGKDEDGPTHVSLTVLPVTDSKGLILTYWASPEGEKDNLKALGTIIDSLKPVK
;
A
#
# COMPACT_ATOMS: atom_id res chain seq x y z
N MET A 1 13.42 -49.40 -56.81
CA MET A 1 12.77 -48.10 -56.45
C MET A 1 12.67 -48.01 -54.94
N PRO A 2 13.53 -47.28 -54.28
CA PRO A 2 13.43 -47.09 -52.78
C PRO A 2 12.55 -45.91 -52.42
N ARG A 3 11.63 -46.13 -51.47
CA ARG A 3 10.74 -45.11 -50.91
C ARG A 3 11.51 -44.30 -49.86
N LEU A 4 11.66 -43.00 -50.08
CA LEU A 4 12.15 -42.04 -49.10
C LEU A 4 11.02 -41.73 -48.07
N THR A 5 11.23 -42.09 -46.82
CA THR A 5 10.37 -41.68 -45.71
C THR A 5 10.95 -40.40 -45.09
N PHE A 6 10.21 -39.30 -45.25
CA PHE A 6 10.49 -37.98 -44.65
C PHE A 6 10.06 -37.99 -43.17
N ARG A 7 11.03 -37.97 -42.24
CA ARG A 7 10.76 -37.78 -40.81
C ARG A 7 10.76 -36.29 -40.52
N ALA A 8 9.56 -35.72 -40.30
CA ALA A 8 9.41 -34.38 -39.82
C ALA A 8 9.71 -34.36 -38.30
N CYS A 9 10.81 -33.71 -37.90
CA CYS A 9 11.08 -33.39 -36.50
C CYS A 9 10.25 -32.14 -36.10
N LEU A 10 9.24 -32.34 -35.25
CA LEU A 10 8.55 -31.25 -34.56
C LEU A 10 9.49 -30.74 -33.45
N LEU A 11 10.08 -29.56 -33.62
CA LEU A 11 10.67 -28.80 -32.52
C LEU A 11 9.54 -28.12 -31.75
N ALA A 12 9.17 -28.69 -30.60
CA ALA A 12 8.33 -28.01 -29.62
C ALA A 12 9.16 -26.92 -28.92
N GLY A 13 8.97 -25.66 -29.31
CA GLY A 13 9.56 -24.52 -28.64
C GLY A 13 8.96 -24.37 -27.25
N PHE A 14 9.75 -24.66 -26.22
CA PHE A 14 9.42 -24.40 -24.83
C PHE A 14 9.57 -22.89 -24.58
N MET A 15 8.45 -22.13 -24.63
CA MET A 15 8.40 -20.73 -24.22
C MET A 15 8.51 -20.70 -22.70
N ALA A 16 9.71 -20.49 -22.16
CA ALA A 16 9.92 -20.19 -20.76
C ALA A 16 9.28 -18.83 -20.48
N ALA A 17 8.13 -18.80 -19.81
CA ALA A 17 7.58 -17.60 -19.22
C ALA A 17 8.56 -17.10 -18.15
N LEU A 18 9.33 -16.05 -18.45
CA LEU A 18 10.12 -15.35 -17.46
C LEU A 18 9.16 -14.74 -16.44
N PRO A 19 9.34 -14.96 -15.11
CA PRO A 19 8.58 -14.25 -14.12
C PRO A 19 8.85 -12.76 -14.34
N GLY A 20 7.81 -11.99 -14.66
CA GLY A 20 7.88 -10.55 -14.72
C GLY A 20 8.34 -10.06 -13.35
N PHE A 21 9.51 -9.42 -13.27
CA PHE A 21 9.90 -8.68 -12.09
C PHE A 21 8.93 -7.51 -12.01
N ALA A 22 8.05 -7.48 -11.00
CA ALA A 22 7.32 -6.27 -10.68
C ALA A 22 8.38 -5.20 -10.39
N ILE A 23 8.50 -4.23 -11.27
CA ILE A 23 9.33 -3.05 -11.04
C ILE A 23 8.59 -2.25 -9.96
N ALA A 24 9.31 -1.62 -9.05
CA ALA A 24 8.73 -0.87 -7.96
C ALA A 24 9.48 0.45 -7.82
N LYS A 25 8.74 1.55 -7.69
CA LYS A 25 9.29 2.91 -7.60
C LYS A 25 9.35 3.37 -6.14
N SER A 26 10.48 3.99 -5.75
CA SER A 26 10.64 4.58 -4.42
C SER A 26 10.26 6.05 -4.41
N TYR A 27 9.51 6.44 -3.38
CA TYR A 27 9.02 7.80 -3.15
C TYR A 27 9.57 8.32 -1.83
N THR A 28 9.98 9.59 -1.81
CA THR A 28 10.40 10.31 -0.61
C THR A 28 9.21 11.01 0.03
N ILE A 29 9.09 10.99 1.36
CA ILE A 29 7.95 11.50 2.11
C ILE A 29 8.37 12.61 3.08
N PRO A 30 7.92 13.87 2.91
CA PRO A 30 7.39 14.45 1.67
C PRO A 30 8.52 14.73 0.68
N ASP A 31 8.19 15.17 -0.53
CA ASP A 31 9.18 15.73 -1.46
C ASP A 31 8.84 17.21 -1.75
N PRO A 32 9.72 18.18 -1.43
CA PRO A 32 11.05 18.07 -0.79
C PRO A 32 11.00 17.97 0.74
N GLY A 33 12.13 17.63 1.35
CA GLY A 33 12.28 17.62 2.82
C GLY A 33 11.94 16.27 3.45
N ALA A 34 12.30 15.20 2.74
CA ALA A 34 11.99 13.83 3.13
C ALA A 34 12.40 13.47 4.56
N ILE A 35 11.48 12.83 5.30
CA ILE A 35 11.75 12.18 6.59
C ILE A 35 11.67 10.67 6.48
N ALA A 36 11.04 10.15 5.42
CA ALA A 36 10.93 8.72 5.15
C ALA A 36 10.98 8.43 3.65
N VAL A 37 11.12 7.15 3.32
CA VAL A 37 11.01 6.62 1.96
C VAL A 37 10.11 5.40 1.99
N VAL A 38 9.30 5.22 0.94
CA VAL A 38 8.48 4.04 0.70
C VAL A 38 8.62 3.61 -0.75
N THR A 39 8.52 2.32 -1.02
CA THR A 39 8.51 1.76 -2.38
C THR A 39 7.13 1.20 -2.68
N LEU A 40 6.54 1.65 -3.76
CA LEU A 40 5.22 1.25 -4.24
C LEU A 40 5.35 0.44 -5.54
N PRO A 41 4.46 -0.52 -5.82
CA PRO A 41 4.46 -1.27 -7.08
C PRO A 41 4.21 -0.31 -8.27
N ASP A 42 4.90 -0.54 -9.39
CA ASP A 42 4.76 0.30 -10.59
C ASP A 42 3.44 0.07 -11.34
N ASP A 43 2.80 -1.06 -11.10
CA ASP A 43 1.49 -1.42 -11.64
C ASP A 43 0.32 -0.82 -10.83
N TRP A 44 0.60 -0.19 -9.69
CA TRP A 44 -0.41 0.54 -8.92
C TRP A 44 -0.55 1.98 -9.42
N ASP A 45 -1.77 2.51 -9.41
CA ASP A 45 -2.03 3.93 -9.71
C ASP A 45 -1.55 4.78 -8.54
N THR A 46 -0.41 5.44 -8.72
CA THR A 46 0.29 6.19 -7.68
C THR A 46 0.36 7.67 -8.00
N THR A 47 -0.08 8.49 -7.04
CA THR A 47 -0.06 9.96 -7.11
C THR A 47 0.77 10.55 -5.99
N GLU A 48 1.73 11.41 -6.33
CA GLU A 48 2.44 12.25 -5.36
C GLU A 48 1.53 13.40 -4.92
N ILE A 49 1.34 13.54 -3.61
CA ILE A 49 0.49 14.58 -3.00
C ILE A 49 1.33 15.51 -2.13
N ALA A 50 0.79 16.66 -1.74
CA ALA A 50 1.55 17.71 -1.06
C ALA A 50 2.28 17.26 0.23
N LYS A 51 1.79 16.22 0.90
CA LYS A 51 2.36 15.70 2.15
C LYS A 51 2.97 14.31 2.02
N GLY A 52 2.95 13.72 0.83
CA GLY A 52 3.45 12.36 0.66
C GLY A 52 3.01 11.71 -0.64
N VAL A 53 2.50 10.51 -0.55
CA VAL A 53 2.10 9.71 -1.71
C VAL A 53 0.86 8.88 -1.37
N GLU A 54 -0.01 8.71 -2.35
CA GLU A 54 -1.13 7.78 -2.30
C GLU A 54 -1.08 6.82 -3.48
N SER A 55 -1.63 5.62 -3.30
CA SER A 55 -1.60 4.57 -4.31
C SER A 55 -2.81 3.66 -4.20
N LYS A 56 -3.37 3.27 -5.35
CA LYS A 56 -4.41 2.24 -5.48
C LYS A 56 -3.86 1.04 -6.24
N SER A 57 -4.26 -0.16 -5.85
CA SER A 57 -3.95 -1.35 -6.64
C SER A 57 -4.61 -1.29 -8.02
N ASP A 58 -4.06 -2.01 -9.00
CA ASP A 58 -4.56 -2.04 -10.39
C ASP A 58 -6.04 -2.52 -10.47
N ASP A 59 -6.44 -3.37 -9.53
CA ASP A 59 -7.82 -3.86 -9.38
C ASP A 59 -8.71 -2.95 -8.50
N GLU A 60 -8.19 -1.80 -8.07
CA GLU A 60 -8.84 -0.79 -7.21
C GLU A 60 -9.32 -1.30 -5.83
N THR A 61 -8.94 -2.52 -5.44
CA THR A 61 -9.42 -3.18 -4.21
C THR A 61 -8.63 -2.79 -2.96
N VAL A 62 -7.47 -2.14 -3.13
CA VAL A 62 -6.57 -1.68 -2.06
C VAL A 62 -6.19 -0.23 -2.26
N TYR A 63 -6.27 0.56 -1.20
CA TYR A 63 -5.73 1.92 -1.12
C TYR A 63 -4.73 2.06 0.02
N VAL A 64 -3.63 2.75 -0.25
CA VAL A 64 -2.59 3.12 0.72
C VAL A 64 -2.19 4.57 0.51
N ALA A 65 -2.15 5.37 1.57
CA ALA A 65 -1.47 6.66 1.57
C ALA A 65 -0.44 6.74 2.69
N VAL A 66 0.68 7.40 2.42
CA VAL A 66 1.74 7.69 3.39
C VAL A 66 2.00 9.18 3.37
N GLU A 67 1.67 9.87 4.45
CA GLU A 67 1.78 11.32 4.54
C GLU A 67 2.58 11.76 5.77
N VAL A 68 3.29 12.89 5.66
CA VAL A 68 3.91 13.53 6.82
C VAL A 68 2.86 14.26 7.66
N THR A 69 3.01 14.19 8.98
CA THR A 69 2.23 14.98 9.94
C THR A 69 3.10 15.54 11.04
N GLU A 70 2.74 16.71 11.58
CA GLU A 70 3.33 17.23 12.82
C GLU A 70 2.78 16.44 14.01
N LEU A 71 3.64 15.95 14.90
CA LEU A 71 3.20 15.12 16.06
C LEU A 71 2.23 15.84 16.99
N LYS A 72 2.35 17.17 17.12
CA LYS A 72 1.40 18.00 17.89
C LYS A 72 -0.01 18.02 17.27
N ASP A 73 -0.14 17.75 15.98
CA ASP A 73 -1.39 17.85 15.21
C ASP A 73 -1.98 16.45 14.88
N VAL A 74 -1.43 15.37 15.44
CA VAL A 74 -1.83 13.96 15.14
C VAL A 74 -3.33 13.74 15.32
N SER A 75 -3.93 14.26 16.40
CA SER A 75 -5.38 14.12 16.63
C SER A 75 -6.21 14.75 15.51
N LYS A 76 -5.74 15.91 15.01
CA LYS A 76 -6.38 16.57 13.87
C LYS A 76 -6.17 15.78 12.59
N ALA A 77 -4.96 15.28 12.35
CA ALA A 77 -4.66 14.48 11.16
C ALA A 77 -5.53 13.21 11.10
N ILE A 78 -5.70 12.50 12.22
CA ILE A 78 -6.60 11.34 12.30
C ILE A 78 -8.05 11.75 11.99
N ALA A 79 -8.52 12.86 12.57
CA ALA A 79 -9.89 13.33 12.33
C ALA A 79 -10.09 13.73 10.85
N ASP A 80 -9.13 14.41 10.25
CA ASP A 80 -9.13 14.79 8.83
C ASP A 80 -9.14 13.53 7.92
N SER A 81 -8.34 12.50 8.25
CA SER A 81 -8.32 11.23 7.51
C SER A 81 -9.68 10.52 7.58
N ILE A 82 -10.35 10.50 8.73
CA ILE A 82 -11.69 9.91 8.87
C ILE A 82 -12.73 10.69 8.03
N VAL A 83 -12.65 12.02 8.01
CA VAL A 83 -13.55 12.85 7.18
C VAL A 83 -13.29 12.59 5.71
N TRP A 84 -12.02 12.47 5.33
CA TRP A 84 -11.64 12.19 3.95
C TRP A 84 -12.10 10.78 3.51
N LEU A 85 -11.90 9.73 4.32
CA LEU A 85 -12.42 8.38 4.05
C LEU A 85 -13.93 8.41 3.76
N LYS A 86 -14.68 9.16 4.57
CA LYS A 86 -16.13 9.33 4.32
C LYS A 86 -16.43 10.02 3.00
N SER A 87 -15.58 10.93 2.53
CA SER A 87 -15.74 11.58 1.20
C SER A 87 -15.38 10.67 0.03
N GLN A 88 -14.73 9.53 0.31
CA GLN A 88 -14.46 8.44 -0.63
C GLN A 88 -15.50 7.31 -0.47
N ASP A 89 -16.66 7.59 0.12
CA ASP A 89 -17.75 6.65 0.39
C ASP A 89 -17.35 5.46 1.27
N VAL A 90 -16.23 5.57 2.02
CA VAL A 90 -15.80 4.57 3.01
C VAL A 90 -16.47 4.85 4.35
N GLU A 91 -17.41 4.00 4.76
CA GLU A 91 -18.11 4.07 6.03
C GLU A 91 -17.45 3.15 7.08
N ILE A 92 -16.94 3.73 8.16
CA ILE A 92 -16.29 3.02 9.27
C ILE A 92 -17.33 2.57 10.29
N ASP A 93 -17.32 1.29 10.66
CA ASP A 93 -18.05 0.80 11.85
C ASP A 93 -17.22 1.06 13.12
N ARG A 94 -17.55 2.13 13.82
CA ARG A 94 -16.85 2.52 15.05
C ARG A 94 -16.95 1.50 16.18
N SER A 95 -17.95 0.61 16.16
CA SER A 95 -18.11 -0.44 17.17
C SER A 95 -17.04 -1.52 17.08
N THR A 96 -16.39 -1.66 15.93
CA THR A 96 -15.33 -2.65 15.66
C THR A 96 -13.94 -2.13 15.96
N GLN A 97 -13.81 -0.89 16.46
CA GLN A 97 -12.53 -0.24 16.68
C GLN A 97 -11.59 -1.08 17.55
N LYS A 98 -10.39 -1.31 17.01
CA LYS A 98 -9.25 -1.92 17.72
C LYS A 98 -8.05 -1.00 17.63
N GLN A 99 -7.39 -0.75 18.75
CA GLN A 99 -6.18 0.05 18.80
C GLN A 99 -5.06 -0.74 19.45
N GLY A 100 -3.84 -0.56 18.94
CA GLY A 100 -2.65 -1.20 19.50
C GLY A 100 -1.36 -0.55 19.03
N ASP A 101 -0.28 -0.90 19.71
CA ASP A 101 1.06 -0.50 19.30
C ASP A 101 1.49 -1.31 18.07
N ILE A 102 2.26 -0.66 17.20
CA ILE A 102 2.83 -1.28 16.01
C ILE A 102 4.28 -0.83 15.85
N THR A 103 5.12 -1.71 15.33
CA THR A 103 6.49 -1.35 14.93
C THR A 103 6.71 -1.72 13.47
N ILE A 104 7.11 -0.75 12.66
CA ILE A 104 7.44 -0.91 11.25
C ILE A 104 8.88 -0.43 11.06
N ASN A 105 9.79 -1.34 10.73
CA ASN A 105 11.21 -1.07 10.44
C ASN A 105 11.90 -0.18 11.49
N GLY A 106 11.61 -0.44 12.78
CA GLY A 106 12.17 0.28 13.92
C GLY A 106 11.42 1.57 14.30
N MET A 107 10.42 2.00 13.56
CA MET A 107 9.51 3.08 13.94
C MET A 107 8.36 2.48 14.75
N THR A 108 8.28 2.83 16.04
CA THR A 108 7.19 2.39 16.92
C THR A 108 6.13 3.48 17.02
N GLY A 109 4.87 3.08 16.83
CA GLY A 109 3.73 3.98 16.84
C GLY A 109 2.44 3.27 17.21
N VAL A 110 1.31 3.85 16.82
CA VAL A 110 -0.03 3.36 17.14
C VAL A 110 -0.81 3.13 15.85
N GLN A 111 -1.54 2.02 15.81
CA GLN A 111 -2.47 1.70 14.75
C GLN A 111 -3.88 1.59 15.31
N VAL A 112 -4.85 2.18 14.61
CA VAL A 112 -6.28 2.00 14.85
C VAL A 112 -6.87 1.32 13.63
N LYS A 113 -7.68 0.29 13.86
CA LYS A 113 -8.34 -0.51 12.82
C LYS A 113 -9.83 -0.52 13.03
N TRP A 114 -10.57 -0.63 11.93
CA TRP A 114 -12.02 -0.79 11.90
C TRP A 114 -12.41 -1.74 10.77
N ASP A 115 -13.52 -2.41 10.95
CA ASP A 115 -14.28 -2.93 9.84
C ASP A 115 -15.13 -1.78 9.27
N GLY A 116 -15.43 -1.83 7.98
CA GLY A 116 -16.19 -0.81 7.30
C GLY A 116 -16.86 -1.37 6.06
N LYS A 117 -17.38 -0.48 5.25
CA LYS A 117 -17.87 -0.76 3.91
C LYS A 117 -17.63 0.45 3.01
N ASP A 118 -17.49 0.19 1.74
CA ASP A 118 -17.53 1.17 0.64
C ASP A 118 -18.63 0.76 -0.35
N GLU A 119 -18.63 1.35 -1.54
CA GLU A 119 -19.64 1.05 -2.58
C GLU A 119 -19.54 -0.39 -3.11
N ASP A 120 -18.36 -1.01 -3.03
CA ASP A 120 -18.12 -2.38 -3.50
C ASP A 120 -18.37 -3.45 -2.42
N GLY A 121 -18.52 -3.05 -1.16
CA GLY A 121 -18.90 -3.95 -0.06
C GLY A 121 -18.09 -3.82 1.22
N PRO A 122 -17.87 -4.93 1.95
CA PRO A 122 -17.10 -4.93 3.18
C PRO A 122 -15.65 -4.52 2.95
N THR A 123 -15.10 -3.67 3.84
CA THR A 123 -13.71 -3.25 3.77
C THR A 123 -13.06 -3.21 5.16
N HIS A 124 -11.75 -3.43 5.22
CA HIS A 124 -10.93 -3.19 6.39
C HIS A 124 -10.29 -1.81 6.27
N VAL A 125 -10.33 -1.03 7.34
CA VAL A 125 -9.76 0.32 7.39
C VAL A 125 -8.74 0.41 8.51
N SER A 126 -7.60 1.06 8.27
CA SER A 126 -6.69 1.40 9.35
C SER A 126 -6.02 2.77 9.15
N LEU A 127 -5.76 3.41 10.29
CA LEU A 127 -4.90 4.58 10.40
C LEU A 127 -3.72 4.23 11.31
N THR A 128 -2.50 4.44 10.80
CA THR A 128 -1.27 4.18 11.56
C THR A 128 -0.48 5.46 11.69
N VAL A 129 -0.06 5.79 12.90
CA VAL A 129 0.81 6.95 13.18
C VAL A 129 2.16 6.44 13.66
N LEU A 130 3.22 6.82 12.95
CA LEU A 130 4.60 6.45 13.23
C LEU A 130 5.43 7.71 13.47
N PRO A 131 5.84 8.04 14.71
CA PRO A 131 6.84 9.06 14.97
C PRO A 131 8.17 8.73 14.26
N VAL A 132 8.75 9.72 13.56
CA VAL A 132 10.01 9.58 12.82
C VAL A 132 11.08 10.49 13.37
N THR A 133 10.71 11.72 13.76
CA THR A 133 11.58 12.69 14.44
C THR A 133 10.88 13.19 15.71
N ASP A 134 11.53 14.04 16.48
CA ASP A 134 10.94 14.64 17.71
C ASP A 134 9.65 15.47 17.43
N SER A 135 9.48 15.96 16.20
CA SER A 135 8.35 16.83 15.85
C SER A 135 7.46 16.28 14.74
N LYS A 136 7.96 15.37 13.91
CA LYS A 136 7.28 14.87 12.72
C LYS A 136 7.12 13.35 12.77
N GLY A 137 6.02 12.89 12.22
CA GLY A 137 5.74 11.49 12.00
C GLY A 137 5.06 11.26 10.66
N LEU A 138 4.74 10.01 10.40
CA LEU A 138 3.94 9.58 9.27
C LEU A 138 2.53 9.23 9.77
N ILE A 139 1.54 9.52 8.93
CA ILE A 139 0.22 8.91 9.01
C ILE A 139 0.03 8.05 7.78
N LEU A 140 -0.30 6.78 8.01
CA LEU A 140 -0.63 5.84 6.96
C LEU A 140 -2.14 5.64 6.99
N THR A 141 -2.80 5.94 5.87
CA THR A 141 -4.21 5.65 5.66
C THR A 141 -4.33 4.44 4.76
N TYR A 142 -5.13 3.49 5.16
CA TYR A 142 -5.30 2.23 4.45
C TYR A 142 -6.76 1.78 4.48
N TRP A 143 -7.27 1.31 3.35
CA TRP A 143 -8.46 0.46 3.30
C TRP A 143 -8.33 -0.55 2.16
N ALA A 144 -8.99 -1.69 2.32
CA ALA A 144 -9.06 -2.71 1.31
C ALA A 144 -10.26 -3.64 1.52
N SER A 145 -10.77 -4.22 0.45
CA SER A 145 -11.67 -5.36 0.58
C SER A 145 -10.91 -6.58 1.13
N PRO A 146 -11.57 -7.51 1.85
CA PRO A 146 -10.92 -8.71 2.36
C PRO A 146 -10.29 -9.58 1.27
N GLU A 147 -10.86 -9.58 0.06
CA GLU A 147 -10.32 -10.29 -1.10
C GLU A 147 -9.10 -9.54 -1.67
N GLY A 148 -9.20 -8.21 -1.82
CA GLY A 148 -8.09 -7.37 -2.26
C GLY A 148 -6.86 -7.47 -1.36
N GLU A 149 -7.04 -7.51 -0.02
CA GLU A 149 -5.93 -7.77 0.91
C GLU A 149 -5.21 -9.08 0.60
N LYS A 150 -5.96 -10.14 0.35
CA LYS A 150 -5.41 -11.47 0.08
C LYS A 150 -4.67 -11.50 -1.25
N ASP A 151 -5.25 -10.92 -2.28
CA ASP A 151 -4.69 -10.97 -3.63
C ASP A 151 -3.47 -10.03 -3.77
N ASN A 152 -3.45 -8.93 -3.01
CA ASN A 152 -2.34 -7.97 -2.97
C ASN A 152 -1.36 -8.19 -1.81
N LEU A 153 -1.42 -9.31 -1.07
CA LEU A 153 -0.62 -9.58 0.14
C LEU A 153 0.89 -9.38 -0.08
N LYS A 154 1.42 -9.81 -1.22
CA LYS A 154 2.86 -9.67 -1.54
C LYS A 154 3.24 -8.20 -1.76
N ALA A 155 2.42 -7.44 -2.45
CA ALA A 155 2.62 -6.01 -2.70
C ALA A 155 2.56 -5.23 -1.38
N LEU A 156 1.55 -5.49 -0.55
CA LEU A 156 1.41 -4.89 0.79
C LEU A 156 2.63 -5.20 1.67
N GLY A 157 3.12 -6.44 1.67
CA GLY A 157 4.36 -6.81 2.36
C GLY A 157 5.55 -5.98 1.88
N THR A 158 5.73 -5.85 0.57
CA THR A 158 6.81 -5.04 -0.02
C THR A 158 6.72 -3.56 0.37
N ILE A 159 5.52 -2.97 0.37
CA ILE A 159 5.28 -1.59 0.79
C ILE A 159 5.71 -1.40 2.24
N ILE A 160 5.24 -2.25 3.15
CA ILE A 160 5.57 -2.17 4.58
C ILE A 160 7.06 -2.39 4.83
N ASP A 161 7.68 -3.39 4.20
CA ASP A 161 9.10 -3.71 4.37
C ASP A 161 10.02 -2.60 3.84
N SER A 162 9.55 -1.81 2.86
CA SER A 162 10.31 -0.71 2.28
C SER A 162 10.19 0.60 3.04
N LEU A 163 9.14 0.78 3.84
CA LEU A 163 8.88 2.02 4.59
C LEU A 163 9.92 2.20 5.69
N LYS A 164 10.77 3.22 5.57
CA LYS A 164 11.85 3.48 6.53
C LYS A 164 12.18 4.97 6.63
N PRO A 165 12.72 5.44 7.78
CA PRO A 165 13.18 6.81 7.91
C PRO A 165 14.37 7.09 6.98
N VAL A 166 14.47 8.33 6.50
CA VAL A 166 15.68 8.84 5.85
C VAL A 166 16.71 9.13 6.94
N LYS A 167 17.93 8.66 6.75
CA LYS A 167 19.05 8.88 7.68
C LYS A 167 19.71 10.24 7.44
#